data_ed3f0ec3b2632599bc33f738170215b7
#
_entry.id   ed3f0ec3b2632599bc33f738170215b7
#
_cell.length_a   1.000
_cell.length_b   1.000
_cell.length_c   1.000
_cell.angle_alpha   90.00
_cell.angle_beta   90.00
_cell.angle_gamma   90.00
#
_symmetry.space_group_name_H-M   'P 1'
#
loop_
_entity.id
_entity.type
_entity.pdbx_description
1 polymer ?
#
loop_
_entity_poly.entity_id
_entity_poly.type
_entity_poly.pdbx_seq_one_letter_code
_entity_poly.pdbx_strand_id
1 'polypeptide(L)'
;MARGAARTMGKEWAVVLADLPLFDGLSKRQLGKIAGLGVARRLPPLTSIVTKGDTGDAFFVIITGEAVVRRTGRRNVPLRPGDFFGEMALLDGAPRTATVEATSEVEVMLIPRSAFRKMLRSEPAIAVKMLETLAARLRATQSSPTS
;
A
#
# COMPACT_ATOMS: atom_id res chain seq x y z
N MET A 1 -1.37 -10.43 -12.93
CA MET A 1 -2.36 -9.96 -11.98
C MET A 1 -2.51 -10.91 -10.81
N ALA A 2 -2.60 -10.36 -9.64
CA ALA A 2 -2.72 -11.12 -8.42
C ALA A 2 -4.06 -11.88 -8.36
N ARG A 3 -4.01 -13.15 -7.92
CA ARG A 3 -5.17 -14.04 -7.95
C ARG A 3 -5.60 -14.55 -6.59
N GLY A 4 -5.30 -13.87 -5.54
CA GLY A 4 -5.77 -14.29 -4.22
C GLY A 4 -7.27 -14.11 -4.08
N ALA A 5 -7.90 -14.92 -3.24
CA ALA A 5 -9.29 -14.72 -2.89
C ALA A 5 -9.44 -13.37 -2.17
N ALA A 6 -10.34 -12.51 -2.65
CA ALA A 6 -10.63 -11.24 -2.01
C ALA A 6 -11.70 -11.45 -0.95
N ARG A 7 -11.51 -10.84 0.22
CA ARG A 7 -12.47 -10.88 1.31
C ARG A 7 -12.84 -9.45 1.69
N THR A 8 -14.14 -9.19 1.80
CA THR A 8 -14.62 -7.90 2.32
C THR A 8 -14.11 -7.71 3.74
N MET A 9 -13.59 -6.53 4.02
CA MET A 9 -13.08 -6.21 5.35
C MET A 9 -14.20 -5.60 6.18
N GLY A 10 -14.59 -6.29 7.23
CA GLY A 10 -15.57 -5.78 8.19
C GLY A 10 -14.90 -5.07 9.35
N LYS A 11 -15.71 -4.68 10.33
CA LYS A 11 -15.23 -3.95 11.51
C LYS A 11 -14.18 -4.73 12.31
N GLU A 12 -14.19 -6.06 12.24
CA GLU A 12 -13.22 -6.92 12.90
C GLU A 12 -11.79 -6.66 12.44
N TRP A 13 -11.62 -6.11 11.26
CA TRP A 13 -10.29 -5.76 10.74
C TRP A 13 -9.69 -4.54 11.43
N ALA A 14 -10.48 -3.78 12.19
CA ALA A 14 -9.96 -2.61 12.89
C ALA A 14 -8.80 -2.98 13.84
N VAL A 15 -8.88 -4.13 14.49
CA VAL A 15 -7.82 -4.59 15.39
C VAL A 15 -6.53 -4.84 14.63
N VAL A 16 -6.63 -5.46 13.46
CA VAL A 16 -5.48 -5.74 12.61
C VAL A 16 -4.87 -4.44 12.07
N LEU A 17 -5.72 -3.52 11.58
CA LEU A 17 -5.25 -2.26 11.03
C LEU A 17 -4.61 -1.37 12.09
N ALA A 18 -5.05 -1.47 13.34
CA ALA A 18 -4.49 -0.67 14.43
C ALA A 18 -3.00 -0.92 14.65
N ASP A 19 -2.51 -2.10 14.30
CA ASP A 19 -1.10 -2.45 14.45
C ASP A 19 -0.23 -1.98 13.28
N LEU A 20 -0.84 -1.42 12.23
CA LEU A 20 -0.09 -0.98 11.05
C LEU A 20 0.31 0.48 11.20
N PRO A 21 1.59 0.81 10.99
CA PRO A 21 2.08 2.19 11.21
C PRO A 21 1.29 3.28 10.47
N LEU A 22 0.81 2.99 9.27
CA LEU A 22 0.05 3.97 8.49
C LEU A 22 -1.20 4.46 9.23
N PHE A 23 -1.81 3.58 10.03
CA PHE A 23 -3.07 3.86 10.71
C PHE A 23 -2.89 4.19 12.19
N ASP A 24 -1.66 4.41 12.62
CA ASP A 24 -1.36 4.72 14.00
C ASP A 24 -2.08 6.00 14.45
N GLY A 25 -2.62 5.97 15.65
CA GLY A 25 -3.32 7.12 16.22
C GLY A 25 -4.79 7.24 15.83
N LEU A 26 -5.29 6.37 14.98
CA LEU A 26 -6.71 6.38 14.60
C LEU A 26 -7.55 5.63 15.62
N SER A 27 -8.78 6.10 15.83
CA SER A 27 -9.73 5.44 16.72
C SER A 27 -10.27 4.15 16.09
N LYS A 28 -10.85 3.29 16.91
CA LYS A 28 -11.53 2.08 16.42
C LYS A 28 -12.60 2.41 15.39
N ARG A 29 -13.33 3.49 15.60
CA ARG A 29 -14.37 3.92 14.67
C ARG A 29 -13.80 4.32 13.32
N GLN A 30 -12.70 5.07 13.33
CA GLN A 30 -12.01 5.48 12.11
C GLN A 30 -11.45 4.27 11.38
N LEU A 31 -10.82 3.35 12.11
CA LEU A 31 -10.27 2.12 11.52
C LEU A 31 -11.36 1.24 10.91
N GLY A 32 -12.53 1.16 11.55
CA GLY A 32 -13.67 0.43 10.99
C GLY A 32 -14.16 1.01 9.68
N LYS A 33 -14.18 2.34 9.58
CA LYS A 33 -14.55 3.01 8.33
C LYS A 33 -13.55 2.71 7.23
N ILE A 34 -12.27 2.75 7.55
CA ILE A 34 -11.22 2.47 6.57
C ILE A 34 -11.28 1.03 6.10
N ALA A 35 -11.50 0.09 7.02
CA ALA A 35 -11.66 -1.31 6.66
C ALA A 35 -12.78 -1.50 5.64
N GLY A 36 -13.89 -0.77 5.81
CA GLY A 36 -15.02 -0.84 4.88
C GLY A 36 -14.73 -0.33 3.48
N LEU A 37 -13.62 0.37 3.26
CA LEU A 37 -13.24 0.88 1.96
C LEU A 37 -12.41 -0.10 1.14
N GLY A 38 -11.90 -1.16 1.76
CA GLY A 38 -10.98 -2.07 1.12
C GLY A 38 -11.41 -3.52 1.18
N VAL A 39 -10.60 -4.35 0.53
CA VAL A 39 -10.73 -5.80 0.58
C VAL A 39 -9.38 -6.38 0.96
N ALA A 40 -9.39 -7.48 1.70
CA ALA A 40 -8.18 -8.22 2.00
C ALA A 40 -7.96 -9.27 0.92
N ARG A 41 -6.72 -9.42 0.50
CA ARG A 41 -6.36 -10.41 -0.52
C ARG A 41 -5.09 -11.11 -0.11
N ARG A 42 -5.12 -12.44 -0.12
CA ARG A 42 -3.96 -13.27 0.20
C ARG A 42 -3.33 -13.77 -1.09
N LEU A 43 -2.01 -13.64 -1.20
CA LEU A 43 -1.28 -13.96 -2.42
C LEU A 43 -0.08 -14.87 -2.09
N PRO A 44 0.20 -15.87 -2.95
CA PRO A 44 1.36 -16.73 -2.73
C PRO A 44 2.67 -16.01 -3.04
N PRO A 45 3.81 -16.59 -2.59
CA PRO A 45 5.12 -16.05 -2.96
C PRO A 45 5.27 -15.97 -4.47
N LEU A 46 6.11 -15.04 -4.93
CA LEU A 46 6.45 -14.81 -6.33
C LEU A 46 5.30 -14.22 -7.17
N THR A 47 4.19 -13.85 -6.54
CA THR A 47 3.10 -13.17 -7.24
C THR A 47 3.49 -11.70 -7.48
N SER A 48 3.31 -11.22 -8.71
CA SER A 48 3.39 -9.78 -9.01
C SER A 48 2.11 -9.13 -8.55
N ILE A 49 2.17 -8.34 -7.48
CA ILE A 49 1.00 -7.67 -6.93
C ILE A 49 0.59 -6.51 -7.84
N VAL A 50 1.58 -5.73 -8.28
CA VAL A 50 1.42 -4.72 -9.33
C VAL A 50 2.58 -4.88 -10.30
N THR A 51 2.36 -4.53 -11.57
CA THR A 51 3.35 -4.70 -12.62
C THR A 51 3.68 -3.35 -13.25
N LYS A 52 4.98 -3.10 -13.46
CA LYS A 52 5.45 -1.89 -14.12
C LYS A 52 4.74 -1.71 -15.46
N GLY A 53 4.30 -0.49 -15.72
CA GLY A 53 3.63 -0.14 -16.96
C GLY A 53 2.12 -0.25 -16.92
N ASP A 54 1.57 -0.98 -15.94
CA ASP A 54 0.12 -1.12 -15.82
C ASP A 54 -0.52 0.17 -15.33
N THR A 55 -1.80 0.35 -15.67
CA THR A 55 -2.60 1.45 -15.14
C THR A 55 -2.89 1.18 -13.68
N GLY A 56 -2.66 2.19 -12.83
CA GLY A 56 -2.95 2.08 -11.40
C GLY A 56 -4.43 2.31 -11.12
N ASP A 57 -5.08 1.35 -10.50
CA ASP A 57 -6.49 1.43 -10.12
C ASP A 57 -6.74 1.13 -8.65
N ALA A 58 -5.69 0.83 -7.89
CA ALA A 58 -5.81 0.51 -6.48
C ALA A 58 -4.57 0.91 -5.69
N PHE A 59 -4.79 1.16 -4.42
CA PHE A 59 -3.78 1.42 -3.41
C PHE A 59 -3.65 0.18 -2.53
N PHE A 60 -2.44 -0.13 -2.08
CA PHE A 60 -2.17 -1.35 -1.32
C PHE A 60 -1.46 -1.05 -0.01
N VAL A 61 -1.84 -1.79 1.03
CA VAL A 61 -1.13 -1.81 2.32
C VAL A 61 -0.81 -3.26 2.64
N ILE A 62 0.43 -3.55 3.03
CA ILE A 62 0.81 -4.90 3.44
C ILE A 62 0.32 -5.13 4.86
N ILE A 63 -0.47 -6.18 5.06
CA ILE A 63 -0.99 -6.58 6.37
C ILE A 63 -0.05 -7.59 7.01
N THR A 64 0.29 -8.66 6.28
CA THR A 64 1.24 -9.68 6.72
C THR A 64 2.12 -10.10 5.56
N GLY A 65 3.28 -10.67 5.87
CA GLY A 65 4.22 -11.12 4.86
C GLY A 65 5.10 -10.00 4.34
N GLU A 66 5.82 -10.28 3.27
CA GLU A 66 6.80 -9.35 2.72
C GLU A 66 6.76 -9.32 1.20
N ALA A 67 7.15 -8.18 0.65
CA ALA A 67 7.23 -7.98 -0.78
C ALA A 67 8.47 -7.15 -1.10
N VAL A 68 8.76 -6.99 -2.38
CA VAL A 68 9.90 -6.19 -2.83
C VAL A 68 9.46 -5.33 -4.01
N VAL A 69 9.91 -4.08 -4.01
CA VAL A 69 9.74 -3.19 -5.15
C VAL A 69 10.93 -3.41 -6.08
N ARG A 70 10.66 -3.83 -7.31
CA ARG A 70 11.69 -4.03 -8.33
C ARG A 70 11.64 -2.89 -9.34
N ARG A 71 12.77 -2.19 -9.47
CA ARG A 71 12.91 -1.06 -10.40
C ARG A 71 14.10 -1.31 -11.30
N THR A 72 13.92 -1.03 -12.59
CA THR A 72 14.98 -1.18 -13.57
C THR A 72 16.16 -0.28 -13.20
N GLY A 73 17.36 -0.88 -13.15
CA GLY A 73 18.59 -0.13 -12.89
C GLY A 73 18.74 0.43 -11.50
N ARG A 74 17.88 0.04 -10.57
CA ARG A 74 17.90 0.51 -9.19
C ARG A 74 17.85 -0.63 -8.20
N ARG A 75 18.26 -0.33 -6.96
CA ARG A 75 18.20 -1.31 -5.89
C ARG A 75 16.74 -1.67 -5.58
N ASN A 76 16.50 -2.94 -5.32
CA ASN A 76 15.20 -3.40 -4.85
C ASN A 76 14.93 -2.87 -3.44
N VAL A 77 13.68 -2.54 -3.17
CA VAL A 77 13.28 -1.98 -1.88
C VAL A 77 12.33 -2.96 -1.20
N PRO A 78 12.69 -3.46 -0.01
CA PRO A 78 11.81 -4.36 0.72
C PRO A 78 10.60 -3.62 1.28
N LEU A 79 9.47 -4.31 1.30
CA LEU A 79 8.22 -3.82 1.89
C LEU A 79 7.77 -4.81 2.96
N ARG A 80 7.33 -4.28 4.08
CA ARG A 80 6.97 -5.04 5.29
C ARG A 80 5.55 -4.67 5.73
N PRO A 81 4.98 -5.41 6.68
CA PRO A 81 3.66 -5.05 7.22
C PRO A 81 3.62 -3.58 7.64
N GLY A 82 2.55 -2.90 7.24
CA GLY A 82 2.39 -1.46 7.47
C GLY A 82 2.88 -0.58 6.33
N ASP A 83 3.70 -1.11 5.44
CA ASP A 83 4.14 -0.35 4.27
C ASP A 83 3.04 -0.30 3.22
N PHE A 84 3.01 0.79 2.47
CA PHE A 84 2.03 0.98 1.40
C PHE A 84 2.72 1.20 0.06
N PHE A 85 1.99 0.94 -1.00
CA PHE A 85 2.47 1.17 -2.36
C PHE A 85 1.29 1.37 -3.31
N GLY A 86 1.58 1.85 -4.51
CA GLY A 86 0.57 2.07 -5.53
C GLY A 86 -0.07 3.45 -5.52
N GLU A 87 0.31 4.31 -4.56
CA GLU A 87 -0.26 5.65 -4.41
C GLU A 87 0.07 6.57 -5.56
N MET A 88 1.26 6.47 -6.13
CA MET A 88 1.70 7.41 -7.17
C MET A 88 0.81 7.37 -8.39
N ALA A 89 0.50 6.18 -8.89
CA ALA A 89 -0.34 6.03 -10.06
C ALA A 89 -1.76 6.55 -9.83
N LEU A 90 -2.24 6.49 -8.59
CA LEU A 90 -3.56 7.03 -8.24
C LEU A 90 -3.55 8.55 -8.12
N LEU A 91 -2.43 9.12 -7.70
CA LEU A 91 -2.32 10.57 -7.48
C LEU A 91 -2.06 11.33 -8.77
N ASP A 92 -1.20 10.80 -9.64
CA ASP A 92 -0.80 11.50 -10.86
C ASP A 92 -1.36 10.90 -12.16
N GLY A 93 -2.01 9.74 -12.09
CA GLY A 93 -2.59 9.09 -13.26
C GLY A 93 -1.58 8.45 -14.21
N ALA A 94 -0.29 8.48 -13.86
CA ALA A 94 0.74 7.88 -14.70
C ALA A 94 0.76 6.34 -14.53
N PRO A 95 1.31 5.60 -15.51
CA PRO A 95 1.47 4.15 -15.36
C PRO A 95 2.37 3.80 -14.17
N ARG A 96 2.23 2.59 -13.66
CA ARG A 96 3.06 2.07 -12.58
C ARG A 96 4.54 2.14 -12.95
N THR A 97 5.37 2.66 -12.06
CA THR A 97 6.81 2.85 -12.31
C THR A 97 7.64 1.65 -11.90
N ALA A 98 7.06 0.70 -11.19
CA ALA A 98 7.77 -0.46 -10.68
C ALA A 98 6.84 -1.66 -10.55
N THR A 99 7.46 -2.83 -10.48
CA THR A 99 6.76 -4.07 -10.15
C THR A 99 6.93 -4.34 -8.66
N VAL A 100 5.87 -4.74 -7.99
CA VAL A 100 5.93 -5.18 -6.59
C VAL A 100 5.62 -6.66 -6.57
N GLU A 101 6.57 -7.45 -6.09
CA GLU A 101 6.48 -8.90 -6.08
C GLU A 101 6.48 -9.40 -4.63
N ALA A 102 5.56 -10.33 -4.33
CA ALA A 102 5.53 -10.98 -3.03
C ALA A 102 6.76 -11.89 -2.88
N THR A 103 7.50 -11.75 -1.79
CA THR A 103 8.66 -12.60 -1.48
C THR A 103 8.33 -13.69 -0.49
N SER A 104 7.16 -13.62 0.11
CA SER A 104 6.58 -14.66 0.96
C SER A 104 5.09 -14.71 0.65
N GLU A 105 4.35 -15.60 1.31
CA GLU A 105 2.90 -15.46 1.31
C GLU A 105 2.59 -14.12 1.94
N VAL A 106 1.72 -13.35 1.33
CA VAL A 106 1.42 -12.00 1.76
C VAL A 106 -0.08 -11.79 1.80
N GLU A 107 -0.52 -11.04 2.79
CA GLU A 107 -1.90 -10.54 2.82
C GLU A 107 -1.84 -9.02 2.67
N VAL A 108 -2.58 -8.50 1.70
CA VAL A 108 -2.63 -7.07 1.41
C VAL A 108 -4.05 -6.57 1.56
N MET A 109 -4.17 -5.31 1.98
CA MET A 109 -5.41 -4.55 1.90
C MET A 109 -5.37 -3.80 0.58
N LEU A 110 -6.38 -3.99 -0.24
CA LEU A 110 -6.53 -3.31 -1.52
C LEU A 110 -7.65 -2.29 -1.40
N ILE A 111 -7.35 -1.03 -1.71
CA ILE A 111 -8.33 0.05 -1.69
C ILE A 111 -8.46 0.58 -3.12
N PRO A 112 -9.66 0.48 -3.74
CA PRO A 112 -9.88 1.00 -5.10
C PRO A 112 -9.66 2.51 -5.16
N ARG A 113 -9.39 3.02 -6.37
CA ARG A 113 -9.11 4.43 -6.61
C ARG A 113 -10.14 5.38 -5.97
N SER A 114 -11.43 5.13 -6.19
CA SER A 114 -12.48 6.01 -5.66
C SER A 114 -12.49 6.00 -4.14
N ALA A 115 -12.33 4.84 -3.53
CA ALA A 115 -12.29 4.69 -2.08
C ALA A 115 -11.03 5.31 -1.49
N PHE A 116 -9.90 5.24 -2.20
CA PHE A 116 -8.65 5.86 -1.78
C PHE A 116 -8.81 7.37 -1.64
N ARG A 117 -9.39 8.03 -2.65
CA ARG A 117 -9.63 9.47 -2.59
C ARG A 117 -10.58 9.85 -1.45
N LYS A 118 -11.62 9.05 -1.25
CA LYS A 118 -12.56 9.24 -0.15
C LYS A 118 -11.86 9.12 1.20
N MET A 119 -10.98 8.14 1.35
CA MET A 119 -10.19 7.95 2.57
C MET A 119 -9.34 9.19 2.88
N LEU A 120 -8.64 9.72 1.90
CA LEU A 120 -7.80 10.89 2.10
C LEU A 120 -8.60 12.12 2.53
N ARG A 121 -9.82 12.27 2.02
CA ARG A 121 -10.69 13.39 2.37
C ARG A 121 -11.31 13.24 3.75
N SER A 122 -11.74 12.03 4.10
CA SER A 122 -12.43 11.78 5.36
C SER A 122 -11.48 11.60 6.52
N GLU A 123 -10.24 11.19 6.28
CA GLU A 123 -9.23 10.94 7.30
C GLU A 123 -7.93 11.67 6.96
N PRO A 124 -7.89 13.01 7.16
CA PRO A 124 -6.69 13.79 6.80
C PRO A 124 -5.42 13.35 7.50
N ALA A 125 -5.52 12.75 8.70
CA ALA A 125 -4.34 12.25 9.40
C ALA A 125 -3.60 11.18 8.60
N ILE A 126 -4.32 10.37 7.82
CA ILE A 126 -3.70 9.38 6.94
C ILE A 126 -2.95 10.07 5.81
N ALA A 127 -3.56 11.10 5.22
CA ALA A 127 -2.92 11.87 4.16
C ALA A 127 -1.61 12.49 4.64
N VAL A 128 -1.60 13.05 5.86
CA VAL A 128 -0.39 13.62 6.44
C VAL A 128 0.69 12.55 6.62
N LYS A 129 0.33 11.39 7.17
CA LYS A 129 1.28 10.28 7.33
C LYS A 129 1.85 9.81 6.00
N MET A 130 1.02 9.72 4.98
CA MET A 130 1.48 9.35 3.65
C MET A 130 2.46 10.37 3.11
N LEU A 131 2.17 11.65 3.27
CA LEU A 131 3.07 12.72 2.84
C LEU A 131 4.43 12.64 3.55
N GLU A 132 4.42 12.39 4.85
CA GLU A 132 5.65 12.22 5.62
C GLU A 132 6.47 11.03 5.11
N THR A 133 5.82 9.91 4.85
CA THR A 133 6.47 8.72 4.32
C THR A 133 7.04 8.97 2.92
N LEU A 134 6.27 9.63 2.06
CA LEU A 134 6.71 9.94 0.70
C LEU A 134 7.88 10.92 0.72
N ALA A 135 7.86 11.89 1.63
CA ALA A 135 8.97 12.82 1.80
C ALA A 135 10.24 12.08 2.23
N ALA A 136 10.13 11.13 3.16
CA ALA A 136 11.27 10.34 3.59
C ALA A 136 11.83 9.48 2.45
N ARG A 137 10.94 8.87 1.66
CA ARG A 137 11.35 8.08 0.48
C ARG A 137 12.09 8.95 -0.54
N LEU A 138 11.58 10.15 -0.77
CA LEU A 138 12.19 11.08 -1.72
C LEU A 138 13.57 11.53 -1.24
N ARG A 139 13.71 11.85 0.05
CA ARG A 139 15.01 12.22 0.63
C ARG A 139 16.01 11.08 0.52
N ALA A 140 15.62 9.85 0.76
CA ALA A 140 16.48 8.69 0.63
C ALA A 140 17.00 8.56 -0.81
N THR A 141 16.18 8.85 -1.80
CA THR A 141 16.57 8.85 -3.21
C THR A 141 17.57 9.98 -3.51
N GLN A 142 17.32 11.16 -2.95
CA GLN A 142 18.19 12.33 -3.18
C GLN A 142 19.51 12.23 -2.45
N SER A 143 19.55 11.52 -1.31
CA SER A 143 20.79 11.36 -0.53
C SER A 143 21.64 10.21 -1.01
N SER A 144 21.36 9.64 -2.18
CA SER A 144 22.16 8.59 -2.74
C SER A 144 23.64 9.03 -2.86
N PRO A 145 24.60 8.16 -2.50
CA PRO A 145 26.03 8.51 -2.56
C PRO A 145 26.52 8.93 -3.92
N THR A 146 25.79 8.60 -4.96
CA THR A 146 26.16 8.97 -6.33
C THR A 146 25.67 10.34 -6.72
N SER A 147 24.88 10.91 -5.86
CA SER A 147 24.32 12.23 -6.12
C SER A 147 25.30 13.30 -5.70
#